data_2d6b400dbef9a409baff5996b0afe94e
#
_entry.id   2d6b400dbef9a409baff5996b0afe94e
#
_cell.length_a   1.000
_cell.length_b   1.000
_cell.length_c   1.000
_cell.angle_alpha   90.00
_cell.angle_beta   90.00
_cell.angle_gamma   90.00
#
_symmetry.space_group_name_H-M   'P 1'
#
loop_
_entity.id
_entity.type
_entity.pdbx_description
1 polymer ?
#
loop_
_entity_poly.entity_id
_entity_poly.type
_entity_poly.pdbx_seq_one_letter_code
_entity_poly.pdbx_strand_id
1 'polypeptide(L)'
;MPKWAPTVAHMDNNPPPIIRAITHQMEATDTSLLQLSRDTSIPRSTLQRRLRTGRGLQLEEINLIAAALGTTASHIIQQAEAA
;
A
#
# COMPACT_ATOMS: atom_id res chain seq x y z
N MET A 1 -23.97 18.09 -8.23
CA MET A 1 -23.39 18.29 -8.34
C MET A 1 -22.90 18.51 -8.98
N PRO A 2 -22.76 19.02 -8.53
CA PRO A 2 -22.16 19.23 -9.49
C PRO A 2 -21.48 18.17 -9.52
N LYS A 3 -21.53 17.70 -10.06
CA LYS A 3 -21.03 16.64 -10.21
C LYS A 3 -19.72 16.51 -9.75
N TRP A 4 -18.91 17.36 -9.74
CA TRP A 4 -17.51 17.23 -9.46
C TRP A 4 -17.20 17.20 -7.99
N ALA A 5 -17.94 17.85 -7.18
CA ALA A 5 -17.67 17.86 -5.75
C ALA A 5 -17.76 16.47 -5.14
N PRO A 6 -18.80 15.71 -5.44
CA PRO A 6 -18.85 14.34 -4.92
C PRO A 6 -17.72 13.48 -5.44
N THR A 7 -17.21 13.81 -6.61
CA THR A 7 -16.10 13.08 -7.18
C THR A 7 -14.89 13.14 -6.28
N VAL A 8 -14.63 14.28 -5.69
CA VAL A 8 -13.52 14.45 -4.77
C VAL A 8 -13.70 13.53 -3.57
N ALA A 9 -14.90 13.43 -3.05
CA ALA A 9 -15.18 12.56 -1.92
C ALA A 9 -14.91 11.11 -2.28
N HIS A 10 -15.24 10.71 -3.49
CA HIS A 10 -14.97 9.36 -3.94
C HIS A 10 -13.48 9.08 -3.95
N MET A 11 -12.69 10.05 -4.40
CA MET A 11 -11.27 9.88 -4.45
C MET A 11 -10.67 9.67 -3.07
N ASP A 12 -11.25 10.30 -2.06
CA ASP A 12 -10.78 10.17 -0.70
C ASP A 12 -10.99 8.75 -0.17
N ASN A 13 -11.95 8.03 -0.72
CA ASN A 13 -12.25 6.68 -0.28
C ASN A 13 -11.43 5.62 -1.01
N ASN A 14 -10.74 6.01 -2.05
CA ASN A 14 -9.92 5.08 -2.83
C ASN A 14 -8.47 5.19 -2.39
N PRO A 15 -7.84 4.08 -2.01
CA PRO A 15 -6.43 4.13 -1.68
C PRO A 15 -5.59 4.44 -2.93
N PRO A 16 -4.42 5.06 -2.76
CA PRO A 16 -3.51 5.28 -3.88
C PRO A 16 -3.16 3.96 -4.57
N PRO A 17 -2.84 3.99 -5.86
CA PRO A 17 -2.51 2.77 -6.60
C PRO A 17 -1.40 1.95 -5.97
N ILE A 18 -0.39 2.60 -5.39
CA ILE A 18 0.71 1.88 -4.75
C ILE A 18 0.19 1.07 -3.55
N ILE A 19 -0.75 1.64 -2.80
CA ILE A 19 -1.31 0.95 -1.64
C ILE A 19 -2.16 -0.24 -2.10
N ARG A 20 -2.92 -0.06 -3.18
CA ARG A 20 -3.71 -1.17 -3.72
C ARG A 20 -2.83 -2.30 -4.20
N ALA A 21 -1.69 -1.97 -4.83
CA ALA A 21 -0.74 -2.99 -5.27
C ALA A 21 -0.18 -3.75 -4.08
N ILE A 22 0.18 -3.05 -3.01
CA ILE A 22 0.69 -3.69 -1.80
C ILE A 22 -0.37 -4.58 -1.15
N THR A 23 -1.58 -4.06 -1.00
CA THR A 23 -2.67 -4.83 -0.38
C THR A 23 -3.01 -6.06 -1.20
N HIS A 24 -3.02 -5.91 -2.52
CA HIS A 24 -3.27 -7.04 -3.41
C HIS A 24 -2.22 -8.13 -3.20
N GLN A 25 -0.96 -7.73 -3.08
CA GLN A 25 0.11 -8.68 -2.88
C GLN A 25 0.02 -9.34 -1.51
N MET A 26 -0.41 -8.59 -0.49
CA MET A 26 -0.63 -9.15 0.83
C MET A 26 -1.70 -10.24 0.78
N GLU A 27 -2.78 -9.99 0.05
CA GLU A 27 -3.85 -10.96 -0.10
C GLU A 27 -3.37 -12.18 -0.88
N ALA A 28 -2.61 -11.95 -1.93
CA ALA A 28 -2.11 -13.03 -2.76
C ALA A 28 -1.16 -13.96 -1.99
N THR A 29 -0.43 -13.43 -1.03
CA THR A 29 0.51 -14.20 -0.22
C THR A 29 -0.04 -14.57 1.15
N ASP A 30 -1.29 -14.20 1.42
CA ASP A 30 -1.94 -14.45 2.71
C ASP A 30 -1.11 -13.90 3.87
N THR A 31 -0.60 -12.69 3.71
CA THR A 31 0.23 -12.03 4.70
C THR A 31 -0.61 -11.02 5.47
N SER A 32 -0.65 -11.16 6.79
CA SER A 32 -1.38 -10.23 7.64
C SER A 32 -0.53 -9.00 7.93
N LEU A 33 -1.20 -7.96 8.41
CA LEU A 33 -0.51 -6.73 8.82
C LEU A 33 0.50 -7.01 9.92
N LEU A 34 0.16 -7.87 10.86
CA LEU A 34 1.05 -8.22 11.94
C LEU A 34 2.30 -8.93 11.42
N GLN A 35 2.12 -9.87 10.50
CA GLN A 35 3.23 -10.58 9.89
C GLN A 35 4.14 -9.62 9.14
N LEU A 36 3.54 -8.71 8.37
CA LEU A 36 4.28 -7.72 7.61
C LEU A 36 5.08 -6.81 8.55
N SER A 37 4.47 -6.42 9.67
CA SER A 37 5.15 -5.60 10.67
C SER A 37 6.38 -6.32 11.21
N ARG A 38 6.26 -7.60 11.50
CA ARG A 38 7.37 -8.39 12.00
C ARG A 38 8.49 -8.53 10.98
N ASP A 39 8.11 -8.79 9.74
CA ASP A 39 9.08 -9.04 8.68
C ASP A 39 9.83 -7.77 8.28
N THR A 40 9.17 -6.62 8.37
CA THR A 40 9.78 -5.35 7.95
C THR A 40 10.40 -4.58 9.11
N SER A 41 10.09 -4.96 10.35
CA SER A 41 10.48 -4.23 11.55
C SER A 41 9.87 -2.83 11.62
N ILE A 42 8.82 -2.58 10.85
CA ILE A 42 8.07 -1.33 10.93
C ILE A 42 6.96 -1.54 11.95
N PRO A 43 6.81 -0.64 12.93
CA PRO A 43 5.74 -0.79 13.92
C PRO A 43 4.37 -0.92 13.25
N ARG A 44 3.54 -1.79 13.80
CA ARG A 44 2.24 -2.08 13.20
C ARG A 44 1.37 -0.84 13.03
N SER A 45 1.37 0.03 14.03
CA SER A 45 0.56 1.25 13.95
C SER A 45 1.05 2.17 12.84
N THR A 46 2.37 2.28 12.68
CA THR A 46 2.96 3.07 11.61
C THR A 46 2.60 2.48 10.25
N LEU A 47 2.77 1.18 10.11
CA LEU A 47 2.48 0.47 8.88
C LEU A 47 1.00 0.62 8.50
N GLN A 48 0.13 0.45 9.48
CA GLN A 48 -1.31 0.59 9.26
C GLN A 48 -1.65 1.98 8.74
N ARG A 49 -1.08 3.02 9.35
CA ARG A 49 -1.33 4.39 8.94
C ARG A 49 -0.84 4.64 7.53
N ARG A 50 0.36 4.15 7.19
CA ARG A 50 0.93 4.35 5.86
C ARG A 50 0.16 3.61 4.79
N LEU A 51 -0.30 2.41 5.09
CA LEU A 51 -1.09 1.64 4.14
C LEU A 51 -2.50 2.19 3.97
N ARG A 52 -2.97 2.97 4.94
CA ARG A 52 -4.30 3.56 4.82
C ARG A 52 -4.28 4.83 3.98
N THR A 53 -3.27 5.66 4.13
CA THR A 53 -3.23 6.96 3.48
C THR A 53 -2.21 7.05 2.35
N GLY A 54 -1.19 6.22 2.37
CA GLY A 54 -0.07 6.31 1.44
C GLY A 54 0.91 7.43 1.80
N ARG A 55 0.58 8.24 2.79
CA ARG A 55 1.43 9.35 3.16
C ARG A 55 2.63 8.89 3.94
N GLY A 56 3.77 9.46 3.62
CA GLY A 56 5.00 9.14 4.31
C GLY A 56 5.62 7.82 3.92
N LEU A 57 5.02 7.10 2.97
CA LEU A 57 5.58 5.85 2.52
C LEU A 57 6.82 6.13 1.67
N GLN A 58 7.97 5.71 2.17
CA GLN A 58 9.25 5.98 1.52
C GLN A 58 9.67 4.77 0.69
N LEU A 59 10.53 5.03 -0.30
CA LEU A 59 11.02 3.96 -1.17
C LEU A 59 11.67 2.84 -0.36
N GLU A 60 12.41 3.20 0.66
CA GLU A 60 13.06 2.24 1.53
C GLU A 60 12.04 1.30 2.17
N GLU A 61 10.91 1.85 2.58
CA GLU A 61 9.85 1.05 3.19
C GLU A 61 9.16 0.17 2.16
N ILE A 62 9.00 0.70 0.94
CA ILE A 62 8.43 -0.10 -0.14
C ILE A 62 9.33 -1.29 -0.43
N ASN A 63 10.64 -1.08 -0.40
CA ASN A 63 11.60 -2.17 -0.59
C ASN A 63 11.45 -3.24 0.50
N LEU A 64 11.33 -2.81 1.75
CA LEU A 64 11.17 -3.75 2.86
C LEU A 64 9.88 -4.52 2.75
N ILE A 65 8.80 -3.82 2.42
CA ILE A 65 7.49 -4.45 2.27
C ILE A 65 7.51 -5.45 1.12
N ALA A 66 8.09 -5.05 -0.01
CA ALA A 66 8.15 -5.93 -1.17
C ALA A 66 8.93 -7.19 -0.87
N ALA A 67 10.08 -7.05 -0.20
CA ALA A 67 10.90 -8.20 0.17
C ALA A 67 10.11 -9.14 1.09
N ALA A 68 9.39 -8.60 2.05
CA ALA A 68 8.59 -9.39 2.96
C ALA A 68 7.48 -10.13 2.24
N LEU A 69 6.98 -9.57 1.14
CA LEU A 69 5.91 -10.17 0.34
C LEU A 69 6.45 -11.05 -0.79
N GLY A 70 7.75 -11.26 -0.84
CA GLY A 70 8.34 -12.14 -1.84
C GLY A 70 8.40 -11.53 -3.23
N THR A 71 8.43 -10.22 -3.33
CA THR A 71 8.47 -9.53 -4.62
C THR A 71 9.49 -8.40 -4.55
N THR A 72 9.47 -7.49 -5.53
CA THR A 72 10.37 -6.35 -5.58
C THR A 72 9.57 -5.05 -5.61
N ALA A 73 10.22 -3.96 -5.18
CA ALA A 73 9.59 -2.65 -5.25
C ALA A 73 9.24 -2.29 -6.69
N SER A 74 10.12 -2.65 -7.65
CA SER A 74 9.86 -2.42 -9.07
C SER A 74 8.56 -3.06 -9.52
N HIS A 75 8.34 -4.30 -9.10
CA HIS A 75 7.14 -5.03 -9.48
C HIS A 75 5.89 -4.37 -8.91
N ILE A 76 5.96 -3.96 -7.64
CA ILE A 76 4.84 -3.29 -7.01
C ILE A 76 4.55 -1.96 -7.70
N ILE A 77 5.59 -1.20 -8.02
CA ILE A 77 5.43 0.09 -8.69
C ILE A 77 4.84 -0.11 -10.08
N GLN A 78 5.29 -1.14 -10.81
CA GLN A 78 4.74 -1.44 -12.12
C GLN A 78 3.26 -1.79 -12.03
N GLN A 79 2.87 -2.56 -11.04
CA GLN A 79 1.47 -2.88 -10.84
C GLN A 79 0.65 -1.64 -10.53
N ALA A 80 1.21 -0.73 -9.74
CA ALA A 80 0.54 0.51 -9.41
C ALA A 80 0.33 1.37 -10.67
N GLU A 81 1.32 1.39 -11.55
CA GLU A 81 1.24 2.16 -12.78
C GLU A 81 0.28 1.55 -13.78
N ALA A 82 0.13 0.24 -13.75
CA ALA A 82 -0.77 -0.46 -14.66
C ALA A 82 -2.24 -0.35 -14.26
N ALA A 83 -2.50 0.06 -13.03
CA ALA A 83 -3.87 0.11 -12.50
C ALA A 83 -4.74 1.25 -13.04
#